data_bf227ecfbd07477057e1a853891cbfe6
#
_entry.id   bf227ecfbd07477057e1a853891cbfe6
#
_cell.length_a   1.000
_cell.length_b   1.000
_cell.length_c   1.000
_cell.angle_alpha   90.00
_cell.angle_beta   90.00
_cell.angle_gamma   90.00
#
_symmetry.space_group_name_H-M   'P 1'
#
loop_
_entity.id
_entity.type
_entity.pdbx_description
1 polymer ?
#
loop_
_entity_poly.entity_id
_entity_poly.type
_entity_poly.pdbx_seq_one_letter_code
_entity_poly.pdbx_strand_id
1 'polypeptide(L)'
;LTVHGVAAHAGNDPQRGRNAILEMAYKVIEIQKLHDFEHGLFVNVGVIQGGTVANAVPASCEVNIDIRYDSLERLEETLQAIRKIAETNTVPDTTAEMTWTKPSTVMPVSEENLKLFRHVQEAADLIGYGPLTKKKVGGWSDSCLAAAEGVPVVCAMGVKGANNHSMEEYAVVDTLFSRAKLALASIITL
;
A
#
# COMPACT_ATOMS: atom_id res chain seq x y z
N LEU A 1 -1.12 -10.15 10.14
CA LEU A 1 -2.06 -10.62 11.16
C LEU A 1 -2.01 -12.15 11.20
N THR A 2 -1.80 -12.71 12.37
CA THR A 2 -1.76 -14.16 12.59
C THR A 2 -2.87 -14.55 13.56
N VAL A 3 -3.63 -15.56 13.21
CA VAL A 3 -4.65 -16.17 14.08
C VAL A 3 -4.12 -17.50 14.59
N HIS A 4 -4.27 -17.72 15.89
CA HIS A 4 -3.96 -18.96 16.57
C HIS A 4 -5.24 -19.68 17.01
N GLY A 5 -5.30 -20.96 16.74
CA GLY A 5 -6.37 -21.86 17.11
C GLY A 5 -5.81 -23.12 17.79
N VAL A 6 -6.55 -24.22 17.69
CA VAL A 6 -6.16 -25.52 18.28
C VAL A 6 -6.29 -26.61 17.24
N ALA A 7 -5.20 -27.35 17.00
CA ALA A 7 -5.24 -28.52 16.12
C ALA A 7 -6.08 -29.65 16.70
N ALA A 8 -6.82 -30.36 15.84
CA ALA A 8 -7.51 -31.58 16.18
C ALA A 8 -7.68 -32.45 14.93
N HIS A 9 -7.93 -33.74 15.10
CA HIS A 9 -8.27 -34.60 13.97
C HIS A 9 -9.71 -34.30 13.50
N ALA A 10 -9.87 -33.88 12.24
CA ALA A 10 -11.16 -33.38 11.72
C ALA A 10 -12.29 -34.43 11.74
N GLY A 11 -11.95 -35.73 11.70
CA GLY A 11 -12.93 -36.82 11.73
C GLY A 11 -13.16 -37.45 13.11
N ASN A 12 -12.14 -37.45 14.00
CA ASN A 12 -12.25 -38.14 15.29
C ASN A 12 -12.69 -37.21 16.42
N ASP A 13 -12.04 -36.03 16.54
CA ASP A 13 -12.27 -35.11 17.65
C ASP A 13 -12.40 -33.65 17.18
N PRO A 14 -13.24 -33.31 16.17
CA PRO A 14 -13.30 -31.98 15.61
C PRO A 14 -13.72 -30.92 16.64
N GLN A 15 -14.52 -31.28 17.64
CA GLN A 15 -14.98 -30.40 18.73
C GLN A 15 -13.84 -29.92 19.65
N ARG A 16 -12.70 -30.56 19.65
CA ARG A 16 -11.50 -30.14 20.41
C ARG A 16 -10.69 -29.09 19.64
N GLY A 17 -10.90 -28.97 18.32
CA GLY A 17 -10.21 -28.01 17.47
C GLY A 17 -10.79 -26.61 17.58
N ARG A 18 -9.94 -25.64 17.24
CA ARG A 18 -10.31 -24.22 17.03
C ARG A 18 -9.74 -23.82 15.69
N ASN A 19 -10.63 -23.66 14.71
CA ASN A 19 -10.23 -23.50 13.33
C ASN A 19 -9.71 -22.07 13.06
N ALA A 20 -8.39 -21.92 12.97
CA ALA A 20 -7.75 -20.65 12.72
C ALA A 20 -8.01 -20.10 11.29
N ILE A 21 -8.21 -20.97 10.28
CA ILE A 21 -8.56 -20.54 8.93
C ILE A 21 -9.98 -19.96 8.90
N LEU A 22 -10.92 -20.58 9.60
CA LEU A 22 -12.30 -20.08 9.68
C LEU A 22 -12.34 -18.71 10.37
N GLU A 23 -11.64 -18.57 11.50
CA GLU A 23 -11.53 -17.27 12.17
C GLU A 23 -10.88 -16.21 11.29
N MET A 24 -9.79 -16.55 10.60
CA MET A 24 -9.14 -15.62 9.68
C MET A 24 -10.06 -15.22 8.52
N ALA A 25 -10.89 -16.13 8.01
CA ALA A 25 -11.85 -15.80 6.95
C ALA A 25 -12.84 -14.71 7.38
N TYR A 26 -13.37 -14.78 8.61
CA TYR A 26 -14.21 -13.71 9.15
C TYR A 26 -13.44 -12.39 9.26
N LYS A 27 -12.22 -12.41 9.77
CA LYS A 27 -11.39 -11.21 9.90
C LYS A 27 -11.05 -10.60 8.53
N VAL A 28 -10.73 -11.40 7.54
CA VAL A 28 -10.46 -10.93 6.16
C VAL A 28 -11.66 -10.19 5.58
N ILE A 29 -12.88 -10.74 5.75
CA ILE A 29 -14.10 -10.09 5.28
C ILE A 29 -14.28 -8.71 5.93
N GLU A 30 -14.07 -8.59 7.25
CA GLU A 30 -14.21 -7.31 7.96
C GLU A 30 -13.08 -6.33 7.59
N ILE A 31 -11.85 -6.79 7.43
CA ILE A 31 -10.72 -5.96 7.00
C ILE A 31 -10.95 -5.39 5.60
N GLN A 32 -11.48 -6.20 4.67
CA GLN A 32 -11.74 -5.74 3.30
C GLN A 32 -12.85 -4.68 3.21
N LYS A 33 -13.73 -4.56 4.21
CA LYS A 33 -14.73 -3.48 4.29
C LYS A 33 -14.14 -2.11 4.62
N LEU A 34 -12.89 -2.06 5.07
CA LEU A 34 -12.21 -0.81 5.40
C LEU A 34 -11.77 0.01 4.17
N HIS A 35 -11.92 -0.52 2.96
CA HIS A 35 -11.67 0.25 1.74
C HIS A 35 -12.49 1.55 1.72
N ASP A 36 -11.83 2.64 1.34
CA ASP A 36 -12.46 3.92 1.04
C ASP A 36 -11.78 4.53 -0.21
N PHE A 37 -12.20 4.03 -1.37
CA PHE A 37 -11.62 4.43 -2.64
C PHE A 37 -11.82 5.92 -2.95
N GLU A 38 -12.92 6.51 -2.49
CA GLU A 38 -13.25 7.92 -2.73
C GLU A 38 -12.28 8.83 -1.96
N HIS A 39 -11.85 8.40 -0.79
CA HIS A 39 -10.94 9.16 0.08
C HIS A 39 -9.52 8.60 0.12
N GLY A 40 -9.14 7.75 -0.84
CA GLY A 40 -7.75 7.32 -1.05
C GLY A 40 -7.21 6.30 -0.06
N LEU A 41 -8.09 5.52 0.60
CA LEU A 41 -7.72 4.39 1.44
C LEU A 41 -7.90 3.07 0.70
N PHE A 42 -6.81 2.33 0.54
CA PHE A 42 -6.81 1.00 -0.07
C PHE A 42 -6.27 0.00 0.94
N VAL A 43 -7.08 -1.01 1.28
CA VAL A 43 -6.68 -2.11 2.18
C VAL A 43 -6.77 -3.40 1.39
N ASN A 44 -5.66 -4.11 1.26
CA ASN A 44 -5.59 -5.34 0.48
C ASN A 44 -5.01 -6.49 1.32
N VAL A 45 -5.78 -7.53 1.53
CA VAL A 45 -5.26 -8.80 2.05
C VAL A 45 -4.71 -9.59 0.87
N GLY A 46 -3.41 -9.43 0.60
CA GLY A 46 -2.76 -9.94 -0.61
C GLY A 46 -2.22 -11.36 -0.50
N VAL A 47 -1.99 -11.84 0.73
CA VAL A 47 -1.48 -13.19 0.99
C VAL A 47 -2.25 -13.80 2.15
N ILE A 48 -2.59 -15.08 2.04
CA ILE A 48 -3.15 -15.90 3.12
C ILE A 48 -2.48 -17.27 3.14
N GLN A 49 -2.05 -17.70 4.31
CA GLN A 49 -1.42 -19.02 4.52
C GLN A 49 -1.92 -19.65 5.82
N GLY A 50 -2.28 -20.93 5.78
CA GLY A 50 -2.77 -21.61 6.97
C GLY A 50 -3.02 -23.09 6.75
N GLY A 51 -3.04 -23.85 7.88
CA GLY A 51 -3.23 -25.29 7.88
C GLY A 51 -2.02 -26.08 7.36
N THR A 52 -2.12 -27.40 7.43
CA THR A 52 -1.06 -28.34 7.00
C THR A 52 -1.64 -29.44 6.11
N VAL A 53 -2.72 -30.09 6.54
CA VAL A 53 -3.39 -31.20 5.84
C VAL A 53 -4.91 -31.08 5.99
N ALA A 54 -5.66 -31.54 5.02
CA ALA A 54 -7.12 -31.38 4.97
C ALA A 54 -7.89 -32.11 6.09
N ASN A 55 -7.30 -33.15 6.68
CA ASN A 55 -7.91 -33.93 7.77
C ASN A 55 -7.53 -33.45 9.18
N ALA A 56 -6.93 -32.28 9.31
CA ALA A 56 -6.65 -31.62 10.58
C ALA A 56 -7.31 -30.25 10.66
N VAL A 57 -7.91 -29.92 11.83
CA VAL A 57 -8.34 -28.57 12.15
C VAL A 57 -7.10 -27.68 12.23
N PRO A 58 -7.03 -26.56 11.48
CA PRO A 58 -5.83 -25.74 11.42
C PRO A 58 -5.64 -24.93 12.71
N ALA A 59 -4.44 -25.03 13.28
CA ALA A 59 -4.07 -24.30 14.50
C ALA A 59 -3.50 -22.90 14.23
N SER A 60 -3.18 -22.57 12.98
CA SER A 60 -2.64 -21.25 12.63
C SER A 60 -3.08 -20.84 11.23
N CYS A 61 -3.32 -19.52 11.07
CA CYS A 61 -3.51 -18.89 9.78
C CYS A 61 -2.93 -17.47 9.83
N GLU A 62 -2.19 -17.10 8.79
CA GLU A 62 -1.55 -15.78 8.67
C GLU A 62 -2.01 -15.09 7.39
N VAL A 63 -2.15 -13.75 7.47
CA VAL A 63 -2.36 -12.91 6.30
C VAL A 63 -1.41 -11.73 6.29
N ASN A 64 -1.01 -11.31 5.08
CA ASN A 64 -0.28 -10.08 4.86
C ASN A 64 -1.22 -9.04 4.23
N ILE A 65 -1.25 -7.85 4.85
CA ILE A 65 -2.14 -6.76 4.51
C ILE A 65 -1.31 -5.59 3.99
N ASP A 66 -1.57 -5.14 2.77
CA ASP A 66 -1.04 -3.89 2.23
C ASP A 66 -2.06 -2.77 2.45
N ILE A 67 -1.60 -1.65 3.02
CA ILE A 67 -2.44 -0.48 3.28
C ILE A 67 -1.83 0.71 2.55
N ARG A 68 -2.61 1.32 1.64
CA ARG A 68 -2.28 2.58 0.97
C ARG A 68 -3.18 3.66 1.51
N TYR A 69 -2.59 4.78 1.87
CA TYR A 69 -3.26 5.87 2.58
C TYR A 69 -2.74 7.23 2.08
N ASP A 70 -3.50 8.28 2.33
CA ASP A 70 -3.15 9.64 1.93
C ASP A 70 -2.67 10.52 3.10
N SER A 71 -2.91 10.08 4.34
CA SER A 71 -2.47 10.76 5.55
C SER A 71 -2.13 9.78 6.67
N LEU A 72 -1.23 10.19 7.58
CA LEU A 72 -0.86 9.36 8.74
C LEU A 72 -2.03 9.19 9.72
N GLU A 73 -2.92 10.18 9.81
CA GLU A 73 -4.12 10.10 10.63
C GLU A 73 -5.03 8.95 10.17
N ARG A 74 -5.28 8.88 8.85
CA ARG A 74 -6.08 7.79 8.26
C ARG A 74 -5.42 6.41 8.42
N LEU A 75 -4.10 6.35 8.33
CA LEU A 75 -3.39 5.11 8.63
C LEU A 75 -3.65 4.67 10.08
N GLU A 76 -3.51 5.59 11.04
CA GLU A 76 -3.70 5.25 12.47
C GLU A 76 -5.14 4.78 12.74
N GLU A 77 -6.15 5.47 12.20
CA GLU A 77 -7.55 5.04 12.28
C GLU A 77 -7.76 3.64 11.70
N THR A 78 -7.13 3.34 10.56
CA THR A 78 -7.21 2.03 9.90
C THR A 78 -6.54 0.95 10.74
N LEU A 79 -5.36 1.23 11.31
CA LEU A 79 -4.66 0.30 12.19
C LEU A 79 -5.47 0.01 13.47
N GLN A 80 -6.13 1.02 14.03
CA GLN A 80 -7.02 0.84 15.19
C GLN A 80 -8.24 -0.03 14.83
N ALA A 81 -8.84 0.17 13.65
CA ALA A 81 -9.94 -0.65 13.17
C ALA A 81 -9.50 -2.13 12.99
N ILE A 82 -8.32 -2.36 12.39
CA ILE A 82 -7.78 -3.72 12.22
C ILE A 82 -7.47 -4.36 13.57
N ARG A 83 -6.93 -3.62 14.54
CA ARG A 83 -6.72 -4.12 15.92
C ARG A 83 -8.02 -4.58 16.55
N LYS A 84 -9.08 -3.77 16.45
CA LYS A 84 -10.41 -4.12 16.96
C LYS A 84 -10.97 -5.38 16.30
N ILE A 85 -10.77 -5.55 14.99
CA ILE A 85 -11.14 -6.77 14.28
C ILE A 85 -10.30 -7.96 14.79
N ALA A 86 -9.00 -7.77 15.02
CA ALA A 86 -8.11 -8.80 15.56
C ALA A 86 -8.55 -9.28 16.96
N GLU A 87 -8.95 -8.36 17.82
CA GLU A 87 -9.42 -8.65 19.20
C GLU A 87 -10.82 -9.29 19.27
N THR A 88 -11.61 -9.18 18.20
CA THR A 88 -12.97 -9.73 18.15
C THR A 88 -12.92 -11.15 17.54
N ASN A 89 -13.28 -12.17 18.32
CA ASN A 89 -13.26 -13.55 17.87
C ASN A 89 -14.68 -14.06 17.57
N THR A 90 -14.83 -14.66 16.38
CA THR A 90 -16.05 -15.37 15.95
C THR A 90 -15.95 -16.85 16.31
N VAL A 91 -14.78 -17.47 16.14
CA VAL A 91 -14.51 -18.82 16.61
C VAL A 91 -14.02 -18.74 18.07
N PRO A 92 -14.76 -19.33 19.03
CA PRO A 92 -14.38 -19.26 20.43
C PRO A 92 -12.96 -19.79 20.70
N ASP A 93 -12.26 -19.24 21.71
CA ASP A 93 -10.95 -19.63 22.15
C ASP A 93 -9.84 -19.56 21.09
N THR A 94 -10.03 -18.79 20.02
CA THR A 94 -8.95 -18.35 19.13
C THR A 94 -8.32 -17.07 19.65
N THR A 95 -7.07 -16.81 19.28
CA THR A 95 -6.39 -15.54 19.54
C THR A 95 -5.81 -14.97 18.24
N ALA A 96 -5.55 -13.67 18.21
CA ALA A 96 -4.92 -13.04 17.07
C ALA A 96 -3.80 -12.09 17.47
N GLU A 97 -2.73 -12.09 16.70
CA GLU A 97 -1.57 -11.20 16.88
C GLU A 97 -1.39 -10.35 15.62
N MET A 98 -1.20 -9.05 15.82
CA MET A 98 -0.93 -8.10 14.75
C MET A 98 0.48 -7.56 14.90
N THR A 99 1.30 -7.78 13.88
CA THR A 99 2.59 -7.13 13.70
C THR A 99 2.53 -6.18 12.53
N TRP A 100 3.31 -5.11 12.53
CA TRP A 100 3.37 -4.19 11.42
C TRP A 100 4.76 -3.59 11.27
N THR A 101 5.15 -3.34 10.05
CA THR A 101 6.39 -2.63 9.75
C THR A 101 6.17 -1.12 9.86
N LYS A 102 7.24 -0.36 10.10
CA LYS A 102 7.16 1.09 10.12
C LYS A 102 6.45 1.58 8.86
N PRO A 103 5.45 2.48 8.97
CA PRO A 103 4.72 2.98 7.81
C PRO A 103 5.68 3.71 6.85
N SER A 104 5.43 3.55 5.57
CA SER A 104 6.07 4.37 4.54
C SER A 104 5.57 5.80 4.67
N THR A 105 6.48 6.75 4.55
CA THR A 105 6.09 8.16 4.53
C THR A 105 5.31 8.47 3.25
N VAL A 106 4.37 9.41 3.35
CA VAL A 106 3.65 9.95 2.18
C VAL A 106 4.33 11.23 1.71
N MET A 107 4.21 11.55 0.43
CA MET A 107 4.62 12.84 -0.11
C MET A 107 3.45 13.81 0.01
N PRO A 108 3.46 14.75 0.96
CA PRO A 108 2.38 15.71 1.13
C PRO A 108 2.36 16.72 -0.03
N VAL A 109 1.21 17.30 -0.29
CA VAL A 109 1.11 18.47 -1.15
C VAL A 109 1.50 19.69 -0.31
N SER A 110 2.76 20.10 -0.39
CA SER A 110 3.27 21.32 0.29
C SER A 110 3.40 22.49 -0.69
N GLU A 111 3.45 23.72 -0.15
CA GLU A 111 3.69 24.92 -0.96
C GLU A 111 5.07 24.87 -1.63
N GLU A 112 6.07 24.29 -0.96
CA GLU A 112 7.42 24.12 -1.48
C GLU A 112 7.44 23.17 -2.67
N ASN A 113 6.73 22.04 -2.58
CA ASN A 113 6.57 21.11 -3.71
C ASN A 113 5.83 21.78 -4.89
N LEU A 114 4.83 22.61 -4.59
CA LEU A 114 4.11 23.37 -5.62
C LEU A 114 4.97 24.47 -6.26
N LYS A 115 5.87 25.11 -5.50
CA LYS A 115 6.85 26.06 -6.06
C LYS A 115 7.82 25.35 -6.99
N LEU A 116 8.36 24.22 -6.57
CA LEU A 116 9.26 23.42 -7.41
C LEU A 116 8.54 22.90 -8.67
N PHE A 117 7.28 22.48 -8.56
CA PHE A 117 6.49 22.11 -9.73
C PHE A 117 6.30 23.28 -10.71
N ARG A 118 6.02 24.51 -10.23
CA ARG A 118 5.95 25.71 -11.08
C ARG A 118 7.25 25.95 -11.82
N HIS A 119 8.39 25.86 -11.12
CA HIS A 119 9.71 25.97 -11.73
C HIS A 119 9.93 24.93 -12.85
N VAL A 120 9.54 23.67 -12.62
CA VAL A 120 9.62 22.61 -13.66
C VAL A 120 8.69 22.92 -14.84
N GLN A 121 7.51 23.53 -14.62
CA GLN A 121 6.63 23.97 -15.68
C GLN A 121 7.27 25.12 -16.49
N GLU A 122 7.90 26.11 -15.85
CA GLU A 122 8.61 27.20 -16.53
C GLU A 122 9.77 26.66 -17.38
N ALA A 123 10.53 25.68 -16.88
CA ALA A 123 11.55 25.00 -17.65
C ALA A 123 10.97 24.21 -18.83
N ALA A 124 9.80 23.58 -18.66
CA ALA A 124 9.07 22.89 -19.73
C ALA A 124 8.65 23.86 -20.85
N ASP A 125 8.13 25.03 -20.48
CA ASP A 125 7.73 26.08 -21.40
C ASP A 125 8.95 26.63 -22.19
N LEU A 126 10.07 26.85 -21.51
CA LEU A 126 11.32 27.32 -22.11
C LEU A 126 11.85 26.40 -23.23
N ILE A 127 11.72 25.08 -23.06
CA ILE A 127 12.19 24.11 -24.05
C ILE A 127 11.09 23.62 -25.02
N GLY A 128 9.89 24.21 -24.95
CA GLY A 128 8.75 23.81 -25.79
C GLY A 128 8.21 22.41 -25.49
N TYR A 129 8.35 21.93 -24.25
CA TYR A 129 7.86 20.61 -23.87
C TYR A 129 6.33 20.54 -23.77
N GLY A 130 5.69 21.65 -23.41
CA GLY A 130 4.25 21.77 -23.23
C GLY A 130 3.79 21.58 -21.76
N PRO A 131 2.48 21.60 -21.51
CA PRO A 131 1.92 21.63 -20.18
C PRO A 131 2.15 20.32 -19.41
N LEU A 132 2.47 20.46 -18.14
CA LEU A 132 2.62 19.35 -17.18
C LEU A 132 1.33 19.18 -16.39
N THR A 133 0.98 17.94 -16.07
CA THR A 133 -0.20 17.61 -15.28
C THR A 133 0.20 17.04 -13.94
N LYS A 134 -0.33 17.62 -12.85
CA LYS A 134 -0.21 17.07 -11.50
C LYS A 134 -1.18 15.90 -11.35
N LYS A 135 -0.71 14.81 -10.71
CA LYS A 135 -1.55 13.66 -10.37
C LYS A 135 -1.28 13.21 -8.95
N LYS A 136 -2.33 12.81 -8.24
CA LYS A 136 -2.22 12.04 -7.00
C LYS A 136 -2.24 10.57 -7.38
N VAL A 137 -1.26 9.81 -6.90
CA VAL A 137 -1.11 8.37 -7.18
C VAL A 137 -0.91 7.60 -5.88
N GLY A 138 -1.37 6.36 -5.81
CA GLY A 138 -1.19 5.48 -4.65
C GLY A 138 0.16 4.77 -4.61
N GLY A 139 1.01 4.92 -5.65
CA GLY A 139 2.35 4.33 -5.69
C GLY A 139 3.31 5.08 -4.75
N TRP A 140 4.21 4.33 -4.12
CA TRP A 140 5.28 4.88 -3.29
C TRP A 140 6.58 5.04 -4.09
N SER A 141 7.39 6.02 -3.75
CA SER A 141 8.74 6.22 -4.30
C SER A 141 9.67 6.84 -3.25
N ASP A 142 10.98 6.76 -3.47
CA ASP A 142 12.00 7.33 -2.57
C ASP A 142 11.86 8.84 -2.39
N SER A 143 11.17 9.54 -3.31
CA SER A 143 10.86 10.96 -3.15
C SER A 143 10.01 11.26 -1.90
N CYS A 144 9.24 10.25 -1.40
CA CYS A 144 8.50 10.37 -0.15
C CYS A 144 9.44 10.51 1.06
N LEU A 145 10.63 9.89 1.03
CA LEU A 145 11.63 10.01 2.10
C LEU A 145 12.21 11.43 2.15
N ALA A 146 12.58 11.98 0.98
CA ALA A 146 13.08 13.35 0.91
C ALA A 146 12.01 14.38 1.35
N ALA A 147 10.75 14.18 0.91
CA ALA A 147 9.64 15.03 1.31
C ALA A 147 9.38 14.98 2.83
N ALA A 148 9.54 13.83 3.47
CA ALA A 148 9.38 13.67 4.91
C ALA A 148 10.43 14.46 5.72
N GLU A 149 11.63 14.65 5.14
CA GLU A 149 12.70 15.47 5.71
C GLU A 149 12.55 16.96 5.34
N GLY A 150 11.43 17.36 4.73
CA GLY A 150 11.14 18.75 4.37
C GLY A 150 11.83 19.22 3.08
N VAL A 151 12.43 18.32 2.31
CA VAL A 151 13.06 18.65 1.02
C VAL A 151 11.96 18.76 -0.05
N PRO A 152 11.88 19.88 -0.80
CA PRO A 152 10.95 20.01 -1.90
C PRO A 152 11.23 18.97 -2.99
N VAL A 153 10.19 18.26 -3.44
CA VAL A 153 10.33 17.20 -4.44
C VAL A 153 9.27 17.27 -5.53
N VAL A 154 9.67 16.89 -6.74
CA VAL A 154 8.78 16.57 -7.87
C VAL A 154 9.10 15.16 -8.32
N CYS A 155 8.12 14.28 -8.24
CA CYS A 155 8.25 12.87 -8.60
C CYS A 155 7.81 12.60 -10.05
N ALA A 156 8.11 11.41 -10.57
CA ALA A 156 7.72 10.94 -11.90
C ALA A 156 8.28 11.78 -13.07
N MET A 157 9.52 12.26 -12.95
CA MET A 157 10.24 12.98 -14.00
C MET A 157 10.80 12.07 -15.11
N GLY A 158 10.77 10.76 -14.92
CA GLY A 158 11.31 9.77 -15.86
C GLY A 158 10.42 9.50 -17.08
N VAL A 159 10.75 8.44 -17.80
CA VAL A 159 10.06 7.97 -19.01
C VAL A 159 8.56 7.71 -18.75
N LYS A 160 7.72 7.96 -19.75
CA LYS A 160 6.30 7.59 -19.70
C LYS A 160 6.14 6.10 -19.99
N GLY A 161 5.25 5.45 -19.27
CA GLY A 161 4.92 4.04 -19.45
C GLY A 161 3.63 3.67 -18.75
N ALA A 162 3.29 2.39 -18.79
CA ALA A 162 2.12 1.86 -18.11
C ALA A 162 2.30 0.36 -17.77
N ASN A 163 1.29 -0.21 -17.08
CA ASN A 163 1.20 -1.61 -16.69
C ASN A 163 2.32 -2.06 -15.72
N ASN A 164 2.76 -1.16 -14.84
CA ASN A 164 3.82 -1.43 -13.87
C ASN A 164 3.51 -2.72 -13.09
N HIS A 165 4.56 -3.52 -12.82
CA HIS A 165 4.50 -4.81 -12.13
C HIS A 165 3.74 -5.91 -12.89
N SER A 166 3.59 -5.79 -14.21
CA SER A 166 3.02 -6.84 -15.06
C SER A 166 3.97 -7.26 -16.17
N MET A 167 3.69 -8.40 -16.79
CA MET A 167 4.44 -8.85 -17.99
C MET A 167 4.21 -7.97 -19.22
N GLU A 168 3.23 -7.08 -19.16
CA GLU A 168 2.87 -6.12 -20.20
C GLU A 168 3.41 -4.72 -19.90
N GLU A 169 4.30 -4.58 -18.92
CA GLU A 169 4.92 -3.30 -18.60
C GLU A 169 5.69 -2.76 -19.79
N TYR A 170 5.48 -1.49 -20.12
CA TYR A 170 6.17 -0.85 -21.24
C TYR A 170 6.61 0.57 -20.93
N ALA A 171 7.63 1.04 -21.65
CA ALA A 171 8.07 2.42 -21.69
C ALA A 171 8.00 2.98 -23.10
N VAL A 172 7.61 4.26 -23.24
CA VAL A 172 7.57 4.97 -24.51
C VAL A 172 8.93 5.61 -24.76
N VAL A 173 9.75 5.02 -25.66
CA VAL A 173 11.16 5.36 -25.88
C VAL A 173 11.39 6.84 -26.18
N ASP A 174 10.56 7.48 -27.04
CA ASP A 174 10.69 8.89 -27.38
C ASP A 174 10.58 9.82 -26.15
N THR A 175 9.88 9.36 -25.11
CA THR A 175 9.75 10.12 -23.87
C THR A 175 10.98 10.04 -22.98
N LEU A 176 11.86 9.09 -23.19
CA LEU A 176 13.16 9.03 -22.50
C LEU A 176 13.99 10.28 -22.77
N PHE A 177 14.11 10.66 -24.04
CA PHE A 177 14.90 11.84 -24.45
C PHE A 177 14.20 13.15 -24.04
N SER A 178 12.90 13.27 -24.29
CA SER A 178 12.17 14.49 -23.97
C SER A 178 12.10 14.74 -22.46
N ARG A 179 11.99 13.69 -21.64
CA ARG A 179 12.00 13.78 -20.18
C ARG A 179 13.39 14.07 -19.63
N ALA A 180 14.46 13.49 -20.21
CA ALA A 180 15.84 13.82 -19.86
C ALA A 180 16.15 15.31 -20.14
N LYS A 181 15.69 15.86 -21.29
CA LYS A 181 15.83 17.28 -21.60
C LYS A 181 15.07 18.16 -20.58
N LEU A 182 13.84 17.76 -20.19
CA LEU A 182 13.08 18.48 -19.19
C LEU A 182 13.79 18.49 -17.82
N ALA A 183 14.29 17.34 -17.37
CA ALA A 183 15.03 17.24 -16.12
C ALA A 183 16.30 18.11 -16.14
N LEU A 184 17.07 18.08 -17.25
CA LEU A 184 18.25 18.91 -17.41
C LEU A 184 17.92 20.40 -17.40
N ALA A 185 16.89 20.83 -18.14
CA ALA A 185 16.44 22.22 -18.17
C ALA A 185 16.03 22.67 -16.75
N SER A 186 15.25 21.85 -16.03
CA SER A 186 14.83 22.15 -14.65
C SER A 186 16.01 22.32 -13.69
N ILE A 187 17.09 21.57 -13.85
CA ILE A 187 18.29 21.67 -13.01
C ILE A 187 19.11 22.91 -13.36
N ILE A 188 19.29 23.22 -14.65
CA ILE A 188 20.10 24.35 -15.09
C ILE A 188 19.46 25.70 -14.74
N THR A 189 18.13 25.75 -14.67
CA THR A 189 17.37 26.99 -14.40
C THR A 189 16.98 27.15 -12.94
N LEU A 190 17.33 26.19 -12.06
CA LEU A 190 17.09 26.26 -10.63
C LEU A 190 18.02 27.30 -9.98
#